data_486c976002a57c7a951ab85ed2e9f5d2
#
_entry.id   486c976002a57c7a951ab85ed2e9f5d2
#
_cell.length_a   1.000
_cell.length_b   1.000
_cell.length_c   1.000
_cell.angle_alpha   90.00
_cell.angle_beta   90.00
_cell.angle_gamma   90.00
#
_symmetry.space_group_name_H-M   'P 1'
#
loop_
_entity.id
_entity.type
_entity.pdbx_description
1 polymer ?
#
loop_
_entity_poly.entity_id
_entity_poly.type
_entity_poly.pdbx_seq_one_letter_code
_entity_poly.pdbx_strand_id
1 'polypeptide(L)'
;MVDKYEDPFVRIASMIGGDEYLKVARSLLKAEDATDEEIASSTGLRINMVRKVLYDLFGKSLITGIRVKDERKGWFVYRWRTRREEVEHFIENQKKKIDERLQQRLDYENASDFYHCGNEDCPRVTFESALDGMFKCPSCQNVLNLKKNDKSRKAYQKKIDEIKQDMQQTF
;
A
#
# COMPACT_ATOMS: atom_id res chain seq x y z
N MET A 1 4.69 14.12 10.47
CA MET A 1 3.26 13.94 10.82
C MET A 1 2.45 14.49 9.67
N VAL A 2 1.70 13.64 8.96
CA VAL A 2 0.79 14.09 7.90
C VAL A 2 -0.44 14.67 8.56
N ASP A 3 -0.81 15.89 8.18
CA ASP A 3 -1.94 16.60 8.78
C ASP A 3 -3.24 15.81 8.51
N LYS A 4 -4.09 15.63 9.53
CA LYS A 4 -5.34 14.86 9.46
C LYS A 4 -6.36 15.46 8.46
N TYR A 5 -6.17 16.72 8.10
CA TYR A 5 -7.02 17.48 7.17
C TYR A 5 -6.41 17.63 5.77
N GLU A 6 -5.30 16.94 5.49
CA GLU A 6 -4.67 17.01 4.18
C GLU A 6 -5.47 16.21 3.14
N ASP A 7 -5.50 16.72 1.91
CA ASP A 7 -6.17 16.10 0.76
C ASP A 7 -5.77 14.61 0.61
N PRO A 8 -6.72 13.69 0.41
CA PRO A 8 -6.45 12.26 0.28
C PRO A 8 -5.37 11.92 -0.76
N PHE A 9 -5.31 12.65 -1.87
CA PHE A 9 -4.28 12.47 -2.89
C PHE A 9 -2.88 12.71 -2.34
N VAL A 10 -2.68 13.80 -1.57
CA VAL A 10 -1.39 14.13 -0.95
C VAL A 10 -0.97 13.08 0.07
N ARG A 11 -1.91 12.59 0.87
CA ARG A 11 -1.66 11.52 1.84
C ARG A 11 -1.22 10.24 1.16
N ILE A 12 -1.91 9.84 0.09
CA ILE A 12 -1.54 8.64 -0.69
C ILE A 12 -0.15 8.82 -1.31
N ALA A 13 0.11 9.95 -1.94
CA ALA A 13 1.42 10.23 -2.53
C ALA A 13 2.54 10.11 -1.49
N SER A 14 2.37 10.71 -0.31
CA SER A 14 3.33 10.61 0.80
C SER A 14 3.56 9.15 1.25
N MET A 15 2.51 8.34 1.31
CA MET A 15 2.61 6.92 1.68
C MET A 15 3.34 6.08 0.61
N ILE A 16 3.28 6.47 -0.66
CA ILE A 16 3.95 5.78 -1.77
C ILE A 16 5.46 6.02 -1.76
N GLY A 17 5.90 7.28 -1.54
CA GLY A 17 7.29 7.61 -1.71
C GLY A 17 7.86 8.71 -0.80
N GLY A 18 7.17 9.04 0.30
CA GLY A 18 7.67 9.98 1.31
C GLY A 18 7.61 11.44 0.90
N ASP A 19 8.59 12.23 1.39
CA ASP A 19 8.58 13.70 1.32
C ASP A 19 8.64 14.28 -0.10
N GLU A 20 9.37 13.65 -1.02
CA GLU A 20 9.44 14.12 -2.40
C GLU A 20 8.07 14.00 -3.09
N TYR A 21 7.36 12.87 -2.88
CA TYR A 21 6.02 12.67 -3.41
C TYR A 21 5.01 13.64 -2.79
N LEU A 22 5.10 13.89 -1.51
CA LEU A 22 4.28 14.87 -0.81
C LEU A 22 4.45 16.28 -1.39
N LYS A 23 5.69 16.72 -1.64
CA LYS A 23 5.97 18.03 -2.24
C LYS A 23 5.39 18.13 -3.65
N VAL A 24 5.59 17.14 -4.51
CA VAL A 24 5.06 17.11 -5.88
C VAL A 24 3.53 17.11 -5.88
N ALA A 25 2.90 16.29 -5.02
CA ALA A 25 1.45 16.22 -4.93
C ALA A 25 0.83 17.55 -4.47
N ARG A 26 1.42 18.22 -3.47
CA ARG A 26 0.99 19.55 -3.02
C ARG A 26 1.13 20.60 -4.12
N SER A 27 2.21 20.54 -4.91
CA SER A 27 2.43 21.44 -6.03
C SER A 27 1.35 21.26 -7.10
N LEU A 28 1.04 20.00 -7.46
CA LEU A 28 -0.02 19.67 -8.43
C LEU A 28 -1.40 20.15 -8.00
N LEU A 29 -1.76 19.99 -6.71
CA LEU A 29 -3.06 20.47 -6.21
C LEU A 29 -3.20 21.98 -6.28
N LYS A 30 -2.11 22.73 -6.06
CA LYS A 30 -2.11 24.20 -6.10
C LYS A 30 -2.21 24.75 -7.51
N ALA A 31 -1.60 24.08 -8.48
CA ALA A 31 -1.47 24.58 -9.85
C ALA A 31 -2.58 24.10 -10.79
N GLU A 32 -3.51 23.21 -10.32
CA GLU A 32 -4.53 22.51 -11.11
C GLU A 32 -3.97 21.69 -12.28
N ASP A 33 -3.09 22.28 -13.08
CA ASP A 33 -2.20 21.59 -14.05
C ASP A 33 -0.82 22.27 -14.09
N ALA A 34 0.24 21.49 -14.28
CA ALA A 34 1.61 22.01 -14.32
C ALA A 34 2.53 21.12 -15.16
N THR A 35 3.58 21.72 -15.71
CA THR A 35 4.67 21.00 -16.36
C THR A 35 5.69 20.48 -15.34
N ASP A 36 6.55 19.52 -15.75
CA ASP A 36 7.64 19.02 -14.91
C ASP A 36 8.55 20.17 -14.43
N GLU A 37 8.82 21.16 -15.28
CA GLU A 37 9.69 22.30 -15.00
C GLU A 37 9.06 23.24 -13.95
N GLU A 38 7.75 23.51 -14.08
CA GLU A 38 6.99 24.34 -13.12
C GLU A 38 6.95 23.66 -11.73
N ILE A 39 6.73 22.34 -11.69
CA ILE A 39 6.73 21.57 -10.46
C ILE A 39 8.14 21.53 -9.84
N ALA A 40 9.19 21.33 -10.65
CA ALA A 40 10.56 21.34 -10.17
C ALA A 40 10.92 22.70 -9.54
N SER A 41 10.53 23.79 -10.21
CA SER A 41 10.77 25.16 -9.71
C SER A 41 10.02 25.43 -8.41
N SER A 42 8.76 25.01 -8.30
CA SER A 42 7.93 25.25 -7.10
C SER A 42 8.33 24.40 -5.90
N THR A 43 8.87 23.20 -6.13
CA THR A 43 9.24 22.25 -5.07
C THR A 43 10.70 22.30 -4.68
N GLY A 44 11.57 22.89 -5.51
CA GLY A 44 13.02 22.87 -5.36
C GLY A 44 13.66 21.51 -5.62
N LEU A 45 12.91 20.56 -6.17
CA LEU A 45 13.40 19.23 -6.48
C LEU A 45 14.09 19.20 -7.86
N ARG A 46 15.06 18.28 -8.02
CA ARG A 46 15.69 18.01 -9.31
C ARG A 46 14.63 17.49 -10.31
N ILE A 47 14.65 17.99 -11.54
CA ILE A 47 13.67 17.63 -12.57
C ILE A 47 13.54 16.12 -12.81
N ASN A 48 14.64 15.38 -12.74
CA ASN A 48 14.61 13.91 -12.89
C ASN A 48 13.85 13.23 -11.74
N MET A 49 13.93 13.78 -10.51
CA MET A 49 13.15 13.28 -9.38
C MET A 49 11.66 13.58 -9.58
N VAL A 50 11.34 14.80 -10.00
CA VAL A 50 9.94 15.19 -10.32
C VAL A 50 9.36 14.25 -11.38
N ARG A 51 10.07 14.01 -12.48
CA ARG A 51 9.64 13.07 -13.53
C ARG A 51 9.40 11.67 -12.99
N LYS A 52 10.34 11.15 -12.18
CA LYS A 52 10.18 9.83 -11.54
C LYS A 52 8.87 9.76 -10.74
N VAL A 53 8.62 10.76 -9.89
CA VAL A 53 7.40 10.82 -9.08
C VAL A 53 6.15 10.91 -9.96
N LEU A 54 6.16 11.77 -10.98
CA LEU A 54 5.04 11.95 -11.90
C LEU A 54 4.72 10.66 -12.66
N TYR A 55 5.72 9.97 -13.20
CA TYR A 55 5.49 8.69 -13.90
C TYR A 55 5.00 7.59 -12.96
N ASP A 56 5.45 7.55 -11.72
CA ASP A 56 4.96 6.58 -10.73
C ASP A 56 3.49 6.85 -10.34
N LEU A 57 3.13 8.11 -10.10
CA LEU A 57 1.74 8.51 -9.84
C LEU A 57 0.84 8.29 -11.06
N PHE A 58 1.35 8.53 -12.27
CA PHE A 58 0.65 8.25 -13.52
C PHE A 58 0.41 6.75 -13.73
N GLY A 59 1.40 5.91 -13.47
CA GLY A 59 1.28 4.45 -13.52
C GLY A 59 0.23 3.89 -12.55
N LYS A 60 -0.07 4.64 -11.48
CA LYS A 60 -1.13 4.32 -10.50
C LYS A 60 -2.48 4.97 -10.83
N SER A 61 -2.59 5.66 -11.97
CA SER A 61 -3.77 6.40 -12.44
C SER A 61 -4.21 7.55 -11.53
N LEU A 62 -3.37 7.99 -10.60
CA LEU A 62 -3.66 9.09 -9.67
C LEU A 62 -3.58 10.47 -10.32
N ILE A 63 -2.82 10.57 -11.40
CA ILE A 63 -2.69 11.77 -12.23
C ILE A 63 -2.85 11.44 -13.72
N THR A 64 -3.13 12.43 -14.52
CA THR A 64 -3.10 12.34 -15.99
C THR A 64 -2.10 13.32 -16.56
N GLY A 65 -1.48 12.96 -17.68
CA GLY A 65 -0.57 13.82 -18.44
C GLY A 65 -1.14 14.10 -19.83
N ILE A 66 -1.32 15.37 -20.16
CA ILE A 66 -1.77 15.83 -21.47
C ILE A 66 -0.58 16.39 -22.21
N ARG A 67 -0.34 15.92 -23.44
CA ARG A 67 0.72 16.43 -24.30
C ARG A 67 0.24 17.69 -25.01
N VAL A 68 0.88 18.82 -24.72
CA VAL A 68 0.52 20.13 -25.29
C VAL A 68 1.73 20.71 -26.02
N LYS A 69 1.51 21.39 -27.14
CA LYS A 69 2.58 22.12 -27.85
C LYS A 69 2.84 23.43 -27.12
N ASP A 70 4.05 23.60 -26.63
CA ASP A 70 4.49 24.89 -26.03
C ASP A 70 4.79 25.86 -27.21
N GLU A 71 3.97 26.91 -27.35
CA GLU A 71 4.09 27.89 -28.43
C GLU A 71 5.39 28.72 -28.33
N ARG A 72 5.94 28.88 -27.13
CA ARG A 72 7.18 29.65 -26.89
C ARG A 72 8.43 28.84 -27.23
N LYS A 73 8.40 27.54 -26.85
CA LYS A 73 9.55 26.64 -26.98
C LYS A 73 9.52 25.86 -28.31
N GLY A 74 8.38 25.76 -28.97
CA GLY A 74 8.19 25.06 -30.24
C GLY A 74 8.14 23.53 -30.18
N TRP A 75 8.27 22.94 -28.99
CA TRP A 75 8.18 21.49 -28.79
C TRP A 75 7.00 21.11 -27.91
N PHE A 76 6.73 19.80 -27.80
CA PHE A 76 5.67 19.28 -26.96
C PHE A 76 6.15 19.11 -25.53
N VAL A 77 5.33 19.54 -24.57
CA VAL A 77 5.50 19.34 -23.13
C VAL A 77 4.32 18.57 -22.55
N TYR A 78 4.53 17.87 -21.46
CA TYR A 78 3.43 17.26 -20.71
C TYR A 78 2.95 18.26 -19.65
N ARG A 79 1.62 18.42 -19.56
CA ARG A 79 0.95 19.09 -18.44
C ARG A 79 0.25 18.05 -17.61
N TRP A 80 0.53 18.05 -16.34
CA TRP A 80 0.08 17.05 -15.39
C TRP A 80 -1.06 17.60 -14.55
N ARG A 81 -2.11 16.78 -14.37
CA ARG A 81 -3.31 17.11 -13.59
C ARG A 81 -3.68 15.96 -12.65
N THR A 82 -4.16 16.29 -11.46
CA THR A 82 -4.70 15.29 -10.53
C THR A 82 -6.03 14.73 -11.03
N ARG A 83 -6.27 13.43 -10.79
CA ARG A 83 -7.54 12.75 -11.07
C ARG A 83 -8.23 12.43 -9.74
N ARG A 84 -8.95 13.40 -9.17
CA ARG A 84 -9.58 13.27 -7.85
C ARG A 84 -10.54 12.09 -7.76
N GLU A 85 -11.33 11.86 -8.81
CA GLU A 85 -12.27 10.75 -8.91
C GLU A 85 -11.58 9.38 -8.79
N GLU A 86 -10.39 9.25 -9.36
CA GLU A 86 -9.60 8.02 -9.34
C GLU A 86 -8.91 7.78 -7.99
N VAL A 87 -8.76 8.82 -7.17
CA VAL A 87 -8.17 8.69 -5.82
C VAL A 87 -9.06 7.83 -4.93
N GLU A 88 -10.37 8.04 -4.98
CA GLU A 88 -11.34 7.25 -4.22
C GLU A 88 -11.33 5.80 -4.69
N HIS A 89 -11.40 5.56 -6.00
CA HIS A 89 -11.29 4.22 -6.58
C HIS A 89 -9.97 3.52 -6.24
N PHE A 90 -8.87 4.27 -6.20
CA PHE A 90 -7.59 3.73 -5.76
C PHE A 90 -7.63 3.24 -4.31
N ILE A 91 -8.20 4.05 -3.40
CA ILE A 91 -8.36 3.70 -1.98
C ILE A 91 -9.20 2.43 -1.85
N GLU A 92 -10.34 2.38 -2.50
CA GLU A 92 -11.24 1.22 -2.47
C GLU A 92 -10.55 -0.06 -2.97
N ASN A 93 -9.82 0.04 -4.09
CA ASN A 93 -9.07 -1.09 -4.63
C ASN A 93 -7.96 -1.56 -3.68
N GLN A 94 -7.29 -0.63 -2.96
CA GLN A 94 -6.30 -1.02 -1.95
C GLN A 94 -6.98 -1.69 -0.75
N LYS A 95 -8.12 -1.18 -0.27
CA LYS A 95 -8.90 -1.81 0.81
C LYS A 95 -9.32 -3.24 0.43
N LYS A 96 -9.85 -3.45 -0.78
CA LYS A 96 -10.21 -4.78 -1.30
C LYS A 96 -9.02 -5.74 -1.29
N LYS A 97 -7.86 -5.32 -1.81
CA LYS A 97 -6.63 -6.14 -1.81
C LYS A 97 -6.15 -6.49 -0.40
N ILE A 98 -6.31 -5.59 0.56
CA ILE A 98 -5.95 -5.85 1.96
C ILE A 98 -6.93 -6.86 2.56
N ASP A 99 -8.24 -6.66 2.34
CA ASP A 99 -9.28 -7.59 2.80
C ASP A 99 -9.03 -9.02 2.29
N GLU A 100 -8.80 -9.18 0.99
CA GLU A 100 -8.48 -10.47 0.37
C GLU A 100 -7.26 -11.15 1.01
N ARG A 101 -6.17 -10.40 1.24
CA ARG A 101 -4.97 -10.93 1.89
C ARG A 101 -5.20 -11.34 3.34
N LEU A 102 -5.99 -10.55 4.07
CA LEU A 102 -6.35 -10.87 5.45
C LEU A 102 -7.26 -12.09 5.51
N GLN A 103 -8.21 -12.21 4.58
CA GLN A 103 -9.07 -13.37 4.47
C GLN A 103 -8.27 -14.64 4.19
N GLN A 104 -7.40 -14.64 3.20
CA GLN A 104 -6.49 -15.76 2.90
C GLN A 104 -5.66 -16.15 4.12
N ARG A 105 -5.20 -15.17 4.90
CA ARG A 105 -4.43 -15.44 6.10
C ARG A 105 -5.28 -16.04 7.21
N LEU A 106 -6.51 -15.57 7.38
CA LEU A 106 -7.48 -16.13 8.33
C LEU A 106 -7.85 -17.56 7.96
N ASP A 107 -8.10 -17.82 6.68
CA ASP A 107 -8.40 -19.15 6.18
C ASP A 107 -7.25 -20.12 6.43
N TYR A 108 -6.01 -19.69 6.21
CA TYR A 108 -4.82 -20.47 6.58
C TYR A 108 -4.73 -20.76 8.07
N GLU A 109 -5.05 -19.77 8.93
CA GLU A 109 -5.07 -19.98 10.40
C GLU A 109 -6.22 -20.91 10.83
N ASN A 110 -7.30 -20.99 10.07
CA ASN A 110 -8.45 -21.85 10.36
C ASN A 110 -8.29 -23.28 9.81
N ALA A 111 -7.50 -23.45 8.75
CA ALA A 111 -7.37 -24.71 8.05
C ALA A 111 -6.62 -25.79 8.84
N SER A 112 -5.72 -25.38 9.77
CA SER A 112 -4.84 -26.33 10.47
C SER A 112 -4.53 -25.88 11.90
N ASP A 113 -4.26 -26.86 12.74
CA ASP A 113 -3.61 -26.62 14.02
C ASP A 113 -2.10 -26.46 13.81
N PHE A 114 -1.50 -25.55 14.56
CA PHE A 114 -0.08 -25.24 14.45
C PHE A 114 0.71 -25.75 15.66
N TYR A 115 1.90 -26.22 15.39
CA TYR A 115 2.83 -26.77 16.37
C TYR A 115 4.14 -25.98 16.36
N HIS A 116 4.76 -25.84 17.53
CA HIS A 116 5.99 -25.08 17.70
C HIS A 116 6.85 -25.65 18.83
N CYS A 117 8.16 -25.62 18.69
CA CYS A 117 9.10 -26.16 19.68
C CYS A 117 9.43 -25.21 20.84
N GLY A 118 8.94 -23.95 20.78
CA GLY A 118 9.24 -22.93 21.79
C GLY A 118 10.48 -22.08 21.50
N ASN A 119 11.34 -22.47 20.57
CA ASN A 119 12.49 -21.66 20.18
C ASN A 119 12.06 -20.59 19.16
N GLU A 120 12.30 -19.30 19.44
CA GLU A 120 11.86 -18.16 18.63
C GLU A 120 12.40 -18.19 17.18
N ASP A 121 13.57 -18.77 16.98
CA ASP A 121 14.21 -18.88 15.65
C ASP A 121 13.61 -20.00 14.78
N CYS A 122 12.74 -20.85 15.36
CA CYS A 122 12.15 -21.95 14.62
C CYS A 122 10.76 -21.59 14.07
N PRO A 123 10.41 -22.01 12.83
CA PRO A 123 9.09 -21.80 12.30
C PRO A 123 8.05 -22.69 12.99
N ARG A 124 6.81 -22.20 13.08
CA ARG A 124 5.69 -23.07 13.41
C ARG A 124 5.35 -23.95 12.20
N VAL A 125 4.89 -25.16 12.45
CA VAL A 125 4.51 -26.13 11.43
C VAL A 125 3.05 -26.51 11.56
N THR A 126 2.43 -26.97 10.50
CA THR A 126 1.06 -27.50 10.49
C THR A 126 1.01 -28.88 11.16
N PHE A 127 -0.18 -29.34 11.54
CA PHE A 127 -0.39 -30.69 12.10
C PHE A 127 0.20 -31.77 11.19
N GLU A 128 -0.08 -31.70 9.88
CA GLU A 128 0.42 -32.68 8.90
C GLU A 128 1.95 -32.77 8.91
N SER A 129 2.62 -31.60 8.83
CA SER A 129 4.09 -31.55 8.88
C SER A 129 4.66 -32.00 10.24
N ALA A 130 3.94 -31.76 11.33
CA ALA A 130 4.35 -32.24 12.65
C ALA A 130 4.21 -33.76 12.76
N LEU A 131 3.14 -34.34 12.19
CA LEU A 131 2.89 -35.78 12.15
C LEU A 131 3.97 -36.48 11.34
N ASP A 132 4.27 -36.01 10.12
CA ASP A 132 5.32 -36.56 9.26
C ASP A 132 6.70 -36.54 9.96
N GLY A 133 6.98 -35.50 10.72
CA GLY A 133 8.20 -35.35 11.53
C GLY A 133 8.16 -36.02 12.89
N MET A 134 7.16 -36.87 13.18
CA MET A 134 6.96 -37.50 14.52
C MET A 134 7.01 -36.47 15.66
N PHE A 135 6.39 -35.30 15.45
CA PHE A 135 6.36 -34.16 16.38
C PHE A 135 7.74 -33.66 16.81
N LYS A 136 8.74 -33.76 15.94
CA LYS A 136 10.05 -33.16 16.11
C LYS A 136 10.21 -31.95 15.22
N CYS A 137 10.79 -30.87 15.75
CA CYS A 137 11.06 -29.65 15.01
C CYS A 137 12.05 -29.90 13.87
N PRO A 138 11.75 -29.53 12.63
CA PRO A 138 12.65 -29.76 11.51
C PRO A 138 13.97 -29.00 11.62
N SER A 139 14.00 -27.90 12.39
CA SER A 139 15.20 -27.06 12.54
C SER A 139 16.08 -27.45 13.72
N CYS A 140 15.51 -27.76 14.91
CA CYS A 140 16.27 -28.00 16.12
C CYS A 140 16.00 -29.36 16.79
N GLN A 141 15.16 -30.20 16.21
CA GLN A 141 14.80 -31.54 16.68
C GLN A 141 14.10 -31.60 18.05
N ASN A 142 13.79 -30.45 18.65
CA ASN A 142 13.03 -30.39 19.90
C ASN A 142 11.58 -30.83 19.67
N VAL A 143 10.92 -31.27 20.73
CA VAL A 143 9.51 -31.69 20.68
C VAL A 143 8.61 -30.50 20.32
N LEU A 144 7.72 -30.73 19.38
CA LEU A 144 6.71 -29.79 18.96
C LEU A 144 5.47 -29.86 19.87
N ASN A 145 5.01 -28.74 20.35
CA ASN A 145 3.80 -28.60 21.16
C ASN A 145 2.73 -27.80 20.42
N LEU A 146 1.46 -28.06 20.69
CA LEU A 146 0.35 -27.31 20.10
C LEU A 146 0.46 -25.82 20.41
N LYS A 147 0.51 -25.00 19.39
CA LYS A 147 0.55 -23.55 19.48
C LYS A 147 -0.81 -22.96 19.16
N LYS A 148 -1.59 -22.60 20.19
CA LYS A 148 -2.88 -21.95 20.00
C LYS A 148 -2.73 -20.64 19.22
N ASN A 149 -3.56 -20.47 18.21
CA ASN A 149 -3.56 -19.29 17.32
C ASN A 149 -4.83 -18.42 17.44
N ASP A 150 -5.64 -18.63 18.51
CA ASP A 150 -6.88 -17.88 18.73
C ASP A 150 -6.71 -16.35 18.73
N LYS A 151 -5.58 -15.86 19.26
CA LYS A 151 -5.26 -14.43 19.28
C LYS A 151 -5.07 -13.91 17.86
N SER A 152 -4.36 -14.64 17.01
CA SER A 152 -4.12 -14.27 15.60
C SER A 152 -5.42 -14.31 14.82
N ARG A 153 -6.23 -15.36 14.96
CA ARG A 153 -7.55 -15.48 14.30
C ARG A 153 -8.45 -14.30 14.66
N LYS A 154 -8.59 -13.99 15.95
CA LYS A 154 -9.38 -12.84 16.42
C LYS A 154 -8.86 -11.50 15.88
N ALA A 155 -7.55 -11.34 15.83
CA ALA A 155 -6.93 -10.12 15.30
C ALA A 155 -7.21 -9.94 13.80
N TYR A 156 -7.08 -11.00 12.99
CA TYR A 156 -7.40 -10.96 11.56
C TYR A 156 -8.90 -10.70 11.35
N GLN A 157 -9.78 -11.43 12.05
CA GLN A 157 -11.23 -11.22 11.94
C GLN A 157 -11.62 -9.78 12.26
N LYS A 158 -11.11 -9.24 13.38
CA LYS A 158 -11.37 -7.84 13.76
C LYS A 158 -10.95 -6.86 12.66
N LYS A 159 -9.77 -7.06 12.05
CA LYS A 159 -9.27 -6.19 10.98
C LYS A 159 -10.11 -6.29 9.70
N ILE A 160 -10.56 -7.47 9.35
CA ILE A 160 -11.47 -7.71 8.23
C ILE A 160 -12.79 -6.97 8.46
N ASP A 161 -13.37 -7.08 9.66
CA ASP A 161 -14.62 -6.42 10.00
C ASP A 161 -14.49 -4.88 9.98
N GLU A 162 -13.38 -4.33 10.51
CA GLU A 162 -13.07 -2.91 10.45
C GLU A 162 -13.00 -2.40 9.00
N ILE A 163 -12.30 -3.12 8.10
CA ILE A 163 -12.18 -2.73 6.69
C ILE A 163 -13.53 -2.80 5.98
N LYS A 164 -14.32 -3.84 6.23
CA LYS A 164 -15.66 -3.99 5.62
C LYS A 164 -16.61 -2.88 6.06
N GLN A 165 -16.62 -2.52 7.35
CA GLN A 165 -17.40 -1.40 7.86
C GLN A 165 -16.97 -0.07 7.20
N ASP A 166 -15.66 0.15 7.07
CA ASP A 166 -15.11 1.36 6.47
C ASP A 166 -15.45 1.46 4.96
N MET A 167 -15.53 0.32 4.27
CA MET A 167 -15.98 0.26 2.87
C MET A 167 -17.48 0.55 2.71
N GLN A 168 -18.32 0.18 3.69
CA GLN A 168 -19.77 0.44 3.68
C GLN A 168 -20.13 1.89 4.01
N GLN A 169 -19.29 2.60 4.77
CA GLN A 169 -19.52 4.00 5.15
C GLN A 169 -19.08 5.01 4.09
N THR A 170 -18.42 4.57 3.04
CA THR A 170 -17.91 5.42 1.96
C THR A 170 -18.96 5.67 0.85
N PHE A 171 -20.19 5.15 1.03
CA PHE A 171 -21.39 5.44 0.22
C PHE A 171 -22.39 6.30 1.05
#